data_5cb586e41c5cb9e436e0cdbc84294799
#
_entry.id   5cb586e41c5cb9e436e0cdbc84294799
#
_cell.length_a   1.000
_cell.length_b   1.000
_cell.length_c   1.000
_cell.angle_alpha   90.00
_cell.angle_beta   90.00
_cell.angle_gamma   90.00
#
_symmetry.space_group_name_H-M   'P 1'
#
loop_
_entity.id
_entity.type
_entity.pdbx_description
1 polymer ?
#
loop_
_entity_poly.entity_id
_entity_poly.type
_entity_poly.pdbx_seq_one_letter_code
_entity_poly.pdbx_strand_id
1 'polypeptide(L)'
;MDELDRKIVSLLQLDGRASSTKIAWEVGVTEGTVRRRLGRLLGDDFIEIMAVPNLEKLGYTTTALIGLQTMPAKQEAVADAVALLEEVHYVAITTGAYDIFLWVSVESAEQLGQFLCQKLGAIDGIRHSETFVNLSIKKLPTG
;
A
#
# COMPACT_ATOMS: atom_id res chain seq x y z
N MET A 1 9.66 -11.40 -18.16
CA MET A 1 9.26 -12.34 -17.10
C MET A 1 8.64 -13.57 -17.72
N ASP A 2 9.26 -14.73 -17.54
CA ASP A 2 8.80 -16.00 -18.11
C ASP A 2 7.96 -16.83 -17.12
N GLU A 3 7.60 -18.05 -17.50
CA GLU A 3 6.79 -18.97 -16.69
C GLU A 3 7.47 -19.31 -15.35
N LEU A 4 8.79 -19.55 -15.38
CA LEU A 4 9.55 -19.84 -14.15
C LEU A 4 9.54 -18.65 -13.19
N ASP A 5 9.74 -17.45 -13.70
CA ASP A 5 9.66 -16.23 -12.90
C ASP A 5 8.28 -16.07 -12.24
N ARG A 6 7.21 -16.34 -12.96
CA ARG A 6 5.84 -16.29 -12.44
C ARG A 6 5.61 -17.30 -11.32
N LYS A 7 6.15 -18.50 -11.44
CA LYS A 7 6.06 -19.53 -10.40
C LYS A 7 6.81 -19.09 -9.14
N ILE A 8 8.00 -18.53 -9.30
CA ILE A 8 8.80 -18.00 -8.18
C ILE A 8 8.01 -16.91 -7.45
N VAL A 9 7.47 -15.95 -8.20
CA VAL A 9 6.66 -14.86 -7.63
C VAL A 9 5.44 -15.41 -6.89
N SER A 10 4.73 -16.38 -7.46
CA SER A 10 3.54 -16.98 -6.83
C SER A 10 3.87 -17.62 -5.49
N LEU A 11 5.00 -18.32 -5.39
CA LEU A 11 5.44 -18.92 -4.13
C LEU A 11 5.80 -17.87 -3.08
N LEU A 12 6.44 -16.78 -3.50
CA LEU A 12 6.79 -15.66 -2.61
C LEU A 12 5.56 -14.88 -2.16
N GLN A 13 4.52 -14.80 -2.97
CA GLN A 13 3.25 -14.19 -2.57
C GLN A 13 2.57 -14.98 -1.44
N LEU A 14 2.74 -16.30 -1.42
CA LEU A 14 2.22 -17.15 -0.35
C LEU A 14 3.10 -17.10 0.91
N ASP A 15 4.41 -17.04 0.72
CA ASP A 15 5.39 -17.00 1.79
C ASP A 15 6.60 -16.18 1.37
N GLY A 16 6.64 -14.92 1.77
CA GLY A 16 7.73 -14.00 1.47
C GLY A 16 9.07 -14.39 2.08
N ARG A 17 9.08 -15.36 3.02
CA ARG A 17 10.30 -15.88 3.64
C ARG A 17 10.77 -17.20 3.03
N ALA A 18 10.13 -17.68 1.96
CA ALA A 18 10.53 -18.91 1.31
C ALA A 18 11.98 -18.80 0.83
N SER A 19 12.79 -19.79 1.20
CA SER A 19 14.20 -19.84 0.79
C SER A 19 14.33 -20.21 -0.68
N SER A 20 15.46 -19.82 -1.28
CA SER A 20 15.77 -20.24 -2.65
C SER A 20 15.83 -21.75 -2.79
N THR A 21 16.27 -22.47 -1.76
CA THR A 21 16.29 -23.93 -1.73
C THR A 21 14.89 -24.52 -1.79
N LYS A 22 13.96 -23.99 -0.99
CA LYS A 22 12.56 -24.43 -0.99
C LYS A 22 11.89 -24.15 -2.31
N ILE A 23 12.07 -22.95 -2.84
CA ILE A 23 11.49 -22.57 -4.14
C ILE A 23 12.02 -23.47 -5.24
N ALA A 24 13.34 -23.72 -5.27
CA ALA A 24 13.96 -24.59 -6.26
C ALA A 24 13.36 -26.00 -6.25
N TRP A 25 13.15 -26.55 -5.07
CA TRP A 25 12.50 -27.82 -4.89
C TRP A 25 11.08 -27.84 -5.47
N GLU A 26 10.29 -26.81 -5.16
CA GLU A 26 8.89 -26.70 -5.61
C GLU A 26 8.76 -26.55 -7.12
N VAL A 27 9.66 -25.80 -7.76
CA VAL A 27 9.57 -25.51 -9.20
C VAL A 27 10.44 -26.42 -10.06
N GLY A 28 11.26 -27.28 -9.45
CA GLY A 28 12.05 -28.29 -10.17
C GLY A 28 13.28 -27.76 -10.89
N VAL A 29 13.94 -26.75 -10.31
CA VAL A 29 15.20 -26.19 -10.82
C VAL A 29 16.26 -26.17 -9.72
N THR A 30 17.48 -25.73 -10.06
CA THR A 30 18.53 -25.59 -9.06
C THR A 30 18.35 -24.33 -8.22
N GLU A 31 18.92 -24.36 -6.99
CA GLU A 31 18.92 -23.19 -6.11
C GLU A 31 19.60 -21.97 -6.76
N GLY A 32 20.72 -22.20 -7.46
CA GLY A 32 21.43 -21.14 -8.16
C GLY A 32 20.57 -20.45 -9.24
N THR A 33 19.74 -21.24 -9.93
CA THR A 33 18.80 -20.70 -10.91
C THR A 33 17.77 -19.80 -10.23
N VAL A 34 17.19 -20.24 -9.12
CA VAL A 34 16.23 -19.44 -8.36
C VAL A 34 16.89 -18.15 -7.86
N ARG A 35 18.06 -18.25 -7.27
CA ARG A 35 18.77 -17.08 -6.73
C ARG A 35 19.07 -16.05 -7.80
N ARG A 36 19.51 -16.50 -8.98
CA ARG A 36 19.78 -15.60 -10.10
C ARG A 36 18.49 -14.94 -10.63
N ARG A 37 17.43 -15.71 -10.79
CA ARG A 37 16.12 -15.17 -11.24
C ARG A 37 15.55 -14.19 -10.23
N LEU A 38 15.58 -14.53 -8.96
CA LEU A 38 15.09 -13.67 -7.89
C LEU A 38 15.89 -12.36 -7.82
N GLY A 39 17.20 -12.44 -7.94
CA GLY A 39 18.07 -11.26 -7.99
C GLY A 39 17.71 -10.31 -9.12
N ARG A 40 17.37 -10.84 -10.28
CA ARG A 40 16.92 -10.04 -11.42
C ARG A 40 15.53 -9.46 -11.19
N LEU A 41 14.60 -10.25 -10.66
CA LEU A 41 13.23 -9.77 -10.38
C LEU A 41 13.22 -8.62 -9.38
N LEU A 42 14.06 -8.69 -8.35
CA LEU A 42 14.23 -7.61 -7.38
C LEU A 42 15.00 -6.43 -7.96
N GLY A 43 16.07 -6.69 -8.70
CA GLY A 43 16.93 -5.64 -9.25
C GLY A 43 16.25 -4.81 -10.33
N ASP A 44 15.36 -5.43 -11.12
CA ASP A 44 14.62 -4.76 -12.19
C ASP A 44 13.21 -4.29 -11.75
N ASP A 45 12.96 -4.24 -10.47
CA ASP A 45 11.72 -3.75 -9.87
C ASP A 45 10.45 -4.50 -10.33
N PHE A 46 10.57 -5.78 -10.69
CA PHE A 46 9.39 -6.61 -10.98
C PHE A 46 8.63 -6.98 -9.71
N ILE A 47 9.34 -7.13 -8.59
CA ILE A 47 8.75 -7.45 -7.29
C ILE A 47 9.49 -6.71 -6.18
N GLU A 48 8.80 -6.54 -5.06
CA GLU A 48 9.37 -6.06 -3.82
C GLU A 48 8.99 -7.04 -2.70
N ILE A 49 9.91 -7.31 -1.78
CA ILE A 49 9.65 -8.15 -0.62
C ILE A 49 9.60 -7.24 0.61
N MET A 50 8.45 -7.23 1.27
CA MET A 50 8.24 -6.37 2.44
C MET A 50 7.50 -7.11 3.54
N ALA A 51 7.65 -6.64 4.77
CA ALA A 51 6.83 -7.09 5.88
C ALA A 51 5.50 -6.32 5.86
N VAL A 52 4.39 -7.05 6.02
CA VAL A 52 3.07 -6.44 6.15
C VAL A 52 2.66 -6.53 7.62
N PRO A 53 2.65 -5.41 8.37
CA PRO A 53 2.30 -5.45 9.78
C PRO A 53 0.80 -5.61 9.96
N ASN A 54 0.42 -6.26 11.06
CA ASN A 54 -0.96 -6.23 11.53
C ASN A 54 -1.17 -4.92 12.30
N LEU A 55 -1.72 -3.92 11.64
CA LEU A 55 -1.86 -2.57 12.22
C LEU A 55 -2.74 -2.55 13.46
N GLU A 56 -3.79 -3.36 13.49
CA GLU A 56 -4.67 -3.47 14.67
C GLU A 56 -3.90 -3.93 15.90
N LYS A 57 -3.06 -4.95 15.76
CA LYS A 57 -2.22 -5.45 16.85
C LYS A 57 -1.15 -4.45 17.28
N LEU A 58 -0.77 -3.53 16.42
CA LEU A 58 0.15 -2.45 16.74
C LEU A 58 -0.54 -1.23 17.36
N GLY A 59 -1.86 -1.28 17.56
CA GLY A 59 -2.61 -0.21 18.19
C GLY A 59 -3.33 0.73 17.22
N TYR A 60 -3.20 0.53 15.92
CA TYR A 60 -3.88 1.35 14.91
C TYR A 60 -5.24 0.74 14.60
N THR A 61 -6.19 1.00 15.47
CA THR A 61 -7.51 0.33 15.44
C THR A 61 -8.54 1.04 14.57
N THR A 62 -8.26 2.27 14.13
CA THR A 62 -9.16 3.06 13.31
C THR A 62 -8.54 3.29 11.95
N THR A 63 -9.19 2.80 10.91
CA THR A 63 -8.77 2.98 9.53
C THR A 63 -9.90 3.63 8.73
N ALA A 64 -9.52 4.42 7.74
CA ALA A 64 -10.49 5.13 6.93
C ALA A 64 -10.01 5.28 5.48
N LEU A 65 -10.98 5.29 4.58
CA LEU A 65 -10.80 5.77 3.22
C LEU A 65 -11.25 7.22 3.17
N ILE A 66 -10.48 8.08 2.56
CA ILE A 66 -10.81 9.49 2.43
C ILE A 66 -10.80 9.87 0.96
N GLY A 67 -11.92 10.38 0.47
CA GLY A 67 -12.03 10.95 -0.87
C GLY A 67 -11.86 12.47 -0.82
N LEU A 68 -10.99 12.98 -1.69
CA LEU A 68 -10.71 14.41 -1.78
C LEU A 68 -11.16 14.98 -3.11
N GLN A 69 -11.82 16.12 -3.06
CA GLN A 69 -12.00 16.98 -4.23
C GLN A 69 -10.99 18.12 -4.13
N THR A 70 -10.26 18.34 -5.21
CA THR A 70 -9.19 19.35 -5.25
C THR A 70 -9.58 20.52 -6.13
N MET A 71 -8.88 21.64 -5.93
CA MET A 71 -8.93 22.76 -6.86
C MET A 71 -8.35 22.31 -8.21
N PRO A 72 -8.87 22.85 -9.34
CA PRO A 72 -8.29 22.56 -10.65
C PRO A 72 -6.78 22.77 -10.68
N ALA A 73 -6.06 21.86 -11.34
CA ALA A 73 -4.60 21.84 -11.46
C ALA A 73 -3.83 21.64 -10.15
N LYS A 74 -4.49 21.34 -9.03
CA LYS A 74 -3.84 21.08 -7.73
C LYS A 74 -3.75 19.60 -7.40
N GLN A 75 -4.27 18.72 -8.23
CA GLN A 75 -4.36 17.29 -7.96
C GLN A 75 -3.01 16.66 -7.64
N GLU A 76 -2.01 16.89 -8.48
CA GLU A 76 -0.67 16.31 -8.27
C GLU A 76 -0.02 16.85 -7.00
N ALA A 77 -0.09 18.15 -6.78
CA ALA A 77 0.52 18.77 -5.61
C ALA A 77 -0.13 18.28 -4.30
N VAL A 78 -1.47 18.15 -4.29
CA VAL A 78 -2.19 17.62 -3.12
C VAL A 78 -1.84 16.15 -2.90
N ALA A 79 -1.83 15.34 -3.94
CA ALA A 79 -1.49 13.93 -3.84
C ALA A 79 -0.08 13.72 -3.28
N ASP A 80 0.90 14.50 -3.77
CA ASP A 80 2.28 14.44 -3.28
C ASP A 80 2.38 14.84 -1.80
N ALA A 81 1.68 15.89 -1.40
CA ALA A 81 1.67 16.34 -0.01
C ALA A 81 1.04 15.31 0.93
N VAL A 82 -0.08 14.73 0.52
CA VAL A 82 -0.77 13.69 1.30
C VAL A 82 0.10 12.44 1.44
N ALA A 83 0.81 12.06 0.37
CA ALA A 83 1.67 10.88 0.37
C ALA A 83 2.83 10.97 1.40
N LEU A 84 3.20 12.17 1.83
CA LEU A 84 4.25 12.37 2.83
C LEU A 84 3.78 12.18 4.28
N LEU A 85 2.47 12.10 4.52
CA LEU A 85 1.93 11.95 5.87
C LEU A 85 2.10 10.50 6.33
N GLU A 86 2.64 10.32 7.54
CA GLU A 86 2.97 8.98 8.05
C GLU A 86 1.74 8.09 8.29
N GLU A 87 0.58 8.68 8.55
CA GLU A 87 -0.67 7.95 8.76
C GLU A 87 -1.22 7.37 7.46
N VAL A 88 -0.73 7.83 6.31
CA VAL A 88 -1.24 7.49 4.98
C VAL A 88 -0.49 6.29 4.42
N HIS A 89 -1.25 5.27 4.00
CA HIS A 89 -0.70 4.02 3.44
C HIS A 89 -0.90 3.88 1.94
N TYR A 90 -1.81 4.65 1.39
CA TYR A 90 -2.15 4.57 -0.03
C TYR A 90 -2.69 5.91 -0.50
N VAL A 91 -2.23 6.36 -1.64
CA VAL A 91 -2.74 7.56 -2.32
C VAL A 91 -2.85 7.27 -3.79
N ALA A 92 -3.99 7.58 -4.39
CA ALA A 92 -4.17 7.48 -5.83
C ALA A 92 -4.99 8.65 -6.34
N ILE A 93 -4.64 9.15 -7.51
CA ILE A 93 -5.46 10.08 -8.28
C ILE A 93 -6.42 9.22 -9.09
N THR A 94 -7.72 9.50 -9.00
CA THR A 94 -8.75 8.64 -9.59
C THR A 94 -9.70 9.43 -10.48
N THR A 95 -10.48 8.71 -11.26
CA THR A 95 -11.67 9.24 -11.91
C THR A 95 -12.86 9.19 -10.94
N GLY A 96 -13.95 9.88 -11.27
CA GLY A 96 -15.19 9.85 -10.50
C GLY A 96 -15.42 11.11 -9.70
N ALA A 97 -16.25 11.00 -8.67
CA ALA A 97 -16.67 12.13 -7.86
C ALA A 97 -15.55 12.76 -7.03
N TYR A 98 -14.53 11.98 -6.73
CA TYR A 98 -13.34 12.45 -6.00
C TYR A 98 -12.13 12.41 -6.91
N ASP A 99 -11.21 13.35 -6.71
CA ASP A 99 -9.97 13.43 -7.49
C ASP A 99 -8.89 12.54 -6.92
N ILE A 100 -8.89 12.34 -5.60
CA ILE A 100 -7.87 11.57 -4.88
C ILE A 100 -8.56 10.70 -3.84
N PHE A 101 -8.09 9.45 -3.72
CA PHE A 101 -8.40 8.59 -2.58
C PHE A 101 -7.15 8.30 -1.80
N LEU A 102 -7.28 8.28 -0.47
CA LEU A 102 -6.21 7.86 0.43
C LEU A 102 -6.73 6.89 1.48
N TRP A 103 -5.84 6.06 1.99
CA TRP A 103 -6.10 5.16 3.09
C TRP A 103 -5.23 5.58 4.27
N VAL A 104 -5.87 5.80 5.42
CA VAL A 104 -5.19 6.20 6.65
C VAL A 104 -5.44 5.21 7.77
N SER A 105 -4.47 5.08 8.67
CA SER A 105 -4.58 4.31 9.91
C SER A 105 -4.15 5.17 11.07
N VAL A 106 -4.98 5.21 12.10
CA VAL A 106 -4.74 5.97 13.32
C VAL A 106 -5.15 5.14 14.54
N GLU A 107 -4.75 5.57 15.73
CA GLU A 107 -4.97 4.80 16.96
C GLU A 107 -6.43 4.86 17.45
N SER A 108 -7.15 5.94 17.14
CA SER A 108 -8.50 6.15 17.65
C SER A 108 -9.31 7.10 16.75
N ALA A 109 -10.61 7.18 16.98
CA ALA A 109 -11.48 8.14 16.31
C ALA A 109 -11.04 9.59 16.61
N GLU A 110 -10.56 9.85 17.83
CA GLU A 110 -10.03 11.15 18.19
C GLU A 110 -8.80 11.52 17.35
N GLN A 111 -7.88 10.58 17.17
CA GLN A 111 -6.70 10.77 16.33
C GLN A 111 -7.09 10.99 14.86
N LEU A 112 -8.15 10.34 14.40
CA LEU A 112 -8.68 10.58 13.05
C LEU A 112 -9.15 12.03 12.90
N GLY A 113 -9.89 12.54 13.90
CA GLY A 113 -10.33 13.92 13.91
C GLY A 113 -9.17 14.91 13.87
N GLN A 114 -8.12 14.65 14.65
CA GLN A 114 -6.91 15.48 14.64
C GLN A 114 -6.21 15.44 13.29
N PHE A 115 -6.09 14.26 12.69
CA PHE A 115 -5.52 14.12 11.35
C PHE A 115 -6.28 14.95 10.32
N LEU A 116 -7.61 14.85 10.31
CA LEU A 116 -8.45 15.57 9.38
C LEU A 116 -8.33 17.10 9.55
N CYS A 117 -8.29 17.58 10.77
CA CYS A 117 -8.24 19.02 11.05
C CYS A 117 -6.86 19.61 10.93
N GLN A 118 -5.84 18.94 11.47
CA GLN A 118 -4.50 19.50 11.62
C GLN A 118 -3.58 19.18 10.45
N LYS A 119 -3.63 17.95 9.94
CA LYS A 119 -2.74 17.51 8.86
C LYS A 119 -3.37 17.70 7.49
N LEU A 120 -4.51 17.08 7.27
CA LEU A 120 -5.21 17.18 6.00
C LEU A 120 -5.71 18.60 5.77
N GLY A 121 -6.27 19.23 6.79
CA GLY A 121 -6.77 20.60 6.74
C GLY A 121 -5.69 21.66 6.48
N ALA A 122 -4.41 21.36 6.71
CA ALA A 122 -3.31 22.27 6.44
C ALA A 122 -2.82 22.21 4.99
N ILE A 123 -3.29 21.25 4.19
CA ILE A 123 -2.87 21.11 2.80
C ILE A 123 -3.69 22.05 1.92
N ASP A 124 -2.98 22.90 1.18
CA ASP A 124 -3.60 23.82 0.23
C ASP A 124 -4.11 23.06 -1.00
N GLY A 125 -5.27 23.48 -1.51
CA GLY A 125 -5.83 22.94 -2.75
C GLY A 125 -6.93 21.90 -2.55
N ILE A 126 -7.27 21.52 -1.34
CA ILE A 126 -8.39 20.63 -1.04
C ILE A 126 -9.66 21.46 -0.91
N ARG A 127 -10.65 21.17 -1.76
CA ARG A 127 -11.97 21.84 -1.72
C ARG A 127 -12.93 21.17 -0.76
N HIS A 128 -12.92 19.85 -0.75
CA HIS A 128 -13.87 19.04 0.01
C HIS A 128 -13.24 17.68 0.30
N SER A 129 -13.56 17.13 1.45
CA SER A 129 -13.17 15.77 1.81
C SER A 129 -14.36 15.01 2.37
N GLU A 130 -14.38 13.71 2.12
CA GLU A 130 -15.34 12.79 2.72
C GLU A 130 -14.58 11.60 3.29
N THR A 131 -14.87 11.28 4.54
CA THR A 131 -14.17 10.23 5.27
C THR A 131 -15.10 9.05 5.47
N PHE A 132 -14.64 7.87 5.04
CA PHE A 132 -15.36 6.61 5.19
C PHE A 132 -14.58 5.75 6.17
N VAL A 133 -15.06 5.65 7.41
CA VAL A 133 -14.42 4.82 8.42
C VAL A 133 -14.70 3.36 8.13
N ASN A 134 -13.66 2.53 8.09
CA ASN A 134 -13.82 1.10 7.89
C ASN A 134 -14.43 0.48 9.13
N LEU A 135 -15.61 -0.11 9.00
CA LEU A 135 -16.27 -0.82 10.09
C LEU A 135 -15.76 -2.26 10.22
N SER A 136 -15.45 -2.88 9.09
CA SER A 136 -14.97 -4.26 9.03
C SER A 136 -14.21 -4.45 7.73
N ILE A 137 -12.97 -4.90 7.83
CA ILE A 137 -12.15 -5.20 6.66
C ILE A 137 -12.23 -6.71 6.41
N LYS A 138 -12.73 -7.08 5.24
CA LYS A 138 -12.90 -8.50 4.87
C LYS A 138 -11.67 -9.07 4.18
N LYS A 139 -10.91 -8.21 3.51
CA LYS A 139 -9.70 -8.60 2.80
C LYS A 139 -8.79 -7.38 2.69
N LEU A 140 -7.53 -7.52 3.08
CA LEU A 140 -6.53 -6.48 2.90
C LEU A 140 -5.92 -6.59 1.51
N PRO A 141 -5.59 -5.46 0.89
CA PRO A 141 -4.80 -5.49 -0.32
C PRO A 141 -3.41 -6.05 0.02
N THR A 142 -3.00 -7.07 -0.70
CA THR A 142 -1.67 -7.67 -0.54
C THR A 142 -0.84 -7.34 -1.76
N GLY A 143 0.22 -6.59 -1.52
CA GLY A 143 1.26 -6.31 -2.50
C GLY A 143 0.85 -5.62 -3.76
#